data_94060207a6e9851adff9ea5e7d1d2ea7
#
_entry.id   94060207a6e9851adff9ea5e7d1d2ea7
#
_cell.length_a   1.000
_cell.length_b   1.000
_cell.length_c   1.000
_cell.angle_alpha   90.00
_cell.angle_beta   90.00
_cell.angle_gamma   90.00
#
_symmetry.space_group_name_H-M   'P 1'
#
loop_
_entity.id
_entity.type
_entity.pdbx_description
1 polymer ?
#
loop_
_entity_poly.entity_id
_entity_poly.type
_entity_poly.pdbx_seq_one_letter_code
_entity_poly.pdbx_strand_id
1 'polypeptide(L)'
;MLYLFSGDDVKNKTIGYEKFIKSVPAGAETFFISKNNFDQTQIESLYSGASLFSALCMVVFQNVFDHEEMGSFILGKLKSMNQSNNSFIFLEGKLNKPILDAFKKNNAEINIFELPKSGKEKFNTFIIANAFADKDKKNIWIHFRQAIEREVSLEEIVGVLFWKVKDMLLKKNFGKYSPEQLKNYAARLSYLLPEARKEGRDAESALEQFLLGVF
;
A
#
# COMPACT_ATOMS: atom_id res chain seq x y z
N MET A 1 -14.51 19.25 -17.62
CA MET A 1 -13.54 19.30 -16.50
C MET A 1 -13.38 17.93 -15.85
N LEU A 2 -12.18 17.61 -15.34
CA LEU A 2 -11.89 16.32 -14.70
C LEU A 2 -11.66 16.49 -13.20
N TYR A 3 -12.30 15.64 -12.39
CA TYR A 3 -12.15 15.59 -10.92
C TYR A 3 -11.86 14.15 -10.48
N LEU A 4 -10.87 13.97 -9.65
CA LEU A 4 -10.52 12.66 -9.09
C LEU A 4 -10.57 12.73 -7.56
N PHE A 5 -11.39 11.86 -6.96
CA PHE A 5 -11.45 11.60 -5.53
C PHE A 5 -10.94 10.16 -5.31
N SER A 6 -9.72 10.02 -4.82
CA SER A 6 -9.05 8.72 -4.68
C SER A 6 -8.52 8.51 -3.27
N GLY A 7 -8.38 7.25 -2.87
CA GLY A 7 -7.78 6.89 -1.59
C GLY A 7 -8.58 5.85 -0.82
N ASP A 8 -8.00 5.41 0.30
CA ASP A 8 -8.54 4.36 1.19
C ASP A 8 -9.36 4.92 2.36
N ASP A 9 -9.28 6.24 2.65
CA ASP A 9 -10.17 6.89 3.61
C ASP A 9 -11.55 7.17 2.98
N VAL A 10 -12.36 6.14 2.96
CA VAL A 10 -13.71 6.18 2.36
C VAL A 10 -14.57 7.26 3.00
N LYS A 11 -14.49 7.43 4.33
CA LYS A 11 -15.31 8.41 5.06
C LYS A 11 -15.03 9.84 4.62
N ASN A 12 -13.77 10.25 4.66
CA ASN A 12 -13.39 11.62 4.28
C ASN A 12 -13.54 11.85 2.78
N LYS A 13 -13.29 10.83 1.93
CA LYS A 13 -13.55 10.86 0.50
C LYS A 13 -15.03 11.13 0.19
N THR A 14 -15.94 10.41 0.84
CA THR A 14 -17.39 10.63 0.67
C THR A 14 -17.80 12.03 1.10
N ILE A 15 -17.32 12.52 2.25
CA ILE A 15 -17.58 13.90 2.71
C ILE A 15 -17.05 14.92 1.71
N GLY A 16 -15.86 14.73 1.16
CA GLY A 16 -15.27 15.60 0.15
C GLY A 16 -16.09 15.64 -1.13
N TYR A 17 -16.51 14.49 -1.62
CA TYR A 17 -17.38 14.36 -2.79
C TYR A 17 -18.74 15.02 -2.55
N GLU A 18 -19.41 14.79 -1.42
CA GLU A 18 -20.68 15.40 -1.10
C GLU A 18 -20.61 16.95 -1.03
N LYS A 19 -19.52 17.47 -0.45
CA LYS A 19 -19.28 18.92 -0.45
C LYS A 19 -19.12 19.46 -1.88
N PHE A 20 -18.39 18.74 -2.73
CA PHE A 20 -18.19 19.11 -4.13
C PHE A 20 -19.53 19.13 -4.87
N ILE A 21 -20.36 18.08 -4.74
CA ILE A 21 -21.68 18.02 -5.40
C ILE A 21 -22.59 19.17 -4.99
N LYS A 22 -22.59 19.55 -3.71
CA LYS A 22 -23.36 20.70 -3.21
C LYS A 22 -22.90 22.04 -3.76
N SER A 23 -21.68 22.14 -4.26
CA SER A 23 -21.14 23.36 -4.88
C SER A 23 -21.49 23.47 -6.37
N VAL A 24 -21.99 22.40 -6.99
CA VAL A 24 -22.41 22.41 -8.41
C VAL A 24 -23.77 23.08 -8.54
N PRO A 25 -23.98 23.93 -9.57
CA PRO A 25 -25.26 24.60 -9.81
C PRO A 25 -26.42 23.60 -9.93
N ALA A 26 -27.55 23.94 -9.31
CA ALA A 26 -28.78 23.14 -9.42
C ALA A 26 -29.26 23.10 -10.89
N GLY A 27 -29.48 21.88 -11.40
CA GLY A 27 -29.99 21.64 -12.75
C GLY A 27 -29.06 20.83 -13.67
N ALA A 28 -27.86 20.49 -13.24
CA ALA A 28 -27.00 19.58 -14.00
C ALA A 28 -27.55 18.13 -13.89
N GLU A 29 -27.76 17.47 -15.03
CA GLU A 29 -28.12 16.07 -15.07
C GLU A 29 -26.92 15.21 -14.64
N THR A 30 -27.13 14.26 -13.70
CA THR A 30 -26.05 13.43 -13.16
C THR A 30 -26.19 11.99 -13.63
N PHE A 31 -25.14 11.49 -14.28
CA PHE A 31 -25.03 10.09 -14.71
C PHE A 31 -24.05 9.35 -13.82
N PHE A 32 -24.46 8.21 -13.27
CA PHE A 32 -23.60 7.32 -12.49
C PHE A 32 -23.18 6.14 -13.34
N ILE A 33 -21.86 5.93 -13.47
CA ILE A 33 -21.27 4.86 -14.26
C ILE A 33 -20.40 3.99 -13.35
N SER A 34 -20.74 2.70 -13.34
CA SER A 34 -20.05 1.65 -12.62
C SER A 34 -19.88 0.42 -13.51
N LYS A 35 -19.29 -0.64 -13.00
CA LYS A 35 -19.16 -1.90 -13.73
C LYS A 35 -20.48 -2.40 -14.36
N ASN A 36 -21.61 -2.22 -13.68
CA ASN A 36 -22.87 -2.82 -14.08
C ASN A 36 -23.56 -2.12 -15.26
N ASN A 37 -23.19 -0.88 -15.53
CA ASN A 37 -23.79 -0.03 -16.58
C ASN A 37 -22.73 0.68 -17.42
N PHE A 38 -21.54 0.11 -17.54
CA PHE A 38 -20.46 0.66 -18.34
C PHE A 38 -20.73 0.41 -19.83
N ASP A 39 -21.07 1.47 -20.54
CA ASP A 39 -21.27 1.45 -22.00
C ASP A 39 -20.35 2.50 -22.65
N GLN A 40 -19.40 2.04 -23.47
CA GLN A 40 -18.43 2.88 -24.14
C GLN A 40 -19.10 3.89 -25.07
N THR A 41 -20.13 3.48 -25.79
CA THR A 41 -20.85 4.34 -26.72
C THR A 41 -21.59 5.47 -26.00
N GLN A 42 -22.24 5.14 -24.87
CA GLN A 42 -22.88 6.12 -24.01
C GLN A 42 -21.85 7.13 -23.46
N ILE A 43 -20.71 6.65 -22.96
CA ILE A 43 -19.64 7.48 -22.41
C ILE A 43 -19.09 8.39 -23.52
N GLU A 44 -18.92 7.88 -24.73
CA GLU A 44 -18.46 8.67 -25.88
C GLU A 44 -19.43 9.79 -26.23
N SER A 45 -20.72 9.56 -26.19
CA SER A 45 -21.74 10.59 -26.42
C SER A 45 -21.67 11.72 -25.37
N LEU A 46 -21.36 11.39 -24.12
CA LEU A 46 -21.30 12.35 -23.01
C LEU A 46 -20.12 13.33 -23.12
N TYR A 47 -19.00 12.97 -23.73
CA TYR A 47 -17.89 13.92 -23.92
C TYR A 47 -17.83 14.53 -25.33
N SER A 48 -18.48 13.95 -26.32
CA SER A 48 -18.50 14.49 -27.67
C SER A 48 -19.48 15.64 -27.88
N GLY A 49 -20.25 16.01 -26.86
CA GLY A 49 -21.17 17.16 -26.91
C GLY A 49 -22.51 16.87 -27.60
N ALA A 50 -22.87 15.60 -27.79
CA ALA A 50 -24.11 15.20 -28.48
C ALA A 50 -25.40 15.39 -27.63
N SER A 51 -25.33 15.98 -26.45
CA SER A 51 -26.52 16.27 -25.65
C SER A 51 -27.24 17.48 -26.19
N LEU A 52 -28.31 17.23 -26.90
CA LEU A 52 -29.16 18.28 -27.51
C LEU A 52 -30.07 19.00 -26.49
N PHE A 53 -30.11 18.55 -25.22
CA PHE A 53 -31.17 19.00 -24.29
C PHE A 53 -30.69 19.41 -22.89
N SER A 54 -29.43 19.25 -22.52
CA SER A 54 -28.95 19.68 -21.21
C SER A 54 -27.74 20.60 -21.33
N ALA A 55 -27.79 21.73 -20.65
CA ALA A 55 -26.73 22.74 -20.71
C ALA A 55 -25.40 22.25 -20.13
N LEU A 56 -25.42 21.36 -19.13
CA LEU A 56 -24.26 20.75 -18.48
C LEU A 56 -24.62 19.40 -17.89
N CYS A 57 -23.80 18.37 -18.13
CA CYS A 57 -23.93 17.05 -17.51
C CYS A 57 -22.78 16.80 -16.56
N MET A 58 -23.09 16.05 -15.51
CA MET A 58 -22.13 15.53 -14.56
C MET A 58 -22.07 14.01 -14.66
N VAL A 59 -20.91 13.45 -14.92
CA VAL A 59 -20.71 12.02 -15.08
C VAL A 59 -19.83 11.50 -13.94
N VAL A 60 -20.37 10.65 -13.10
CA VAL A 60 -19.70 10.11 -11.93
C VAL A 60 -19.32 8.65 -12.18
N PHE A 61 -18.04 8.40 -12.28
CA PHE A 61 -17.47 7.06 -12.40
C PHE A 61 -17.14 6.49 -11.01
N GLN A 62 -17.50 5.21 -10.77
CA GLN A 62 -17.27 4.55 -9.50
C GLN A 62 -16.47 3.27 -9.69
N ASN A 63 -15.26 3.21 -9.13
CA ASN A 63 -14.37 2.05 -9.10
C ASN A 63 -14.11 1.46 -10.51
N VAL A 64 -13.98 2.32 -11.52
CA VAL A 64 -13.78 1.87 -12.91
C VAL A 64 -12.37 1.36 -13.14
N PHE A 65 -11.39 1.78 -12.32
CA PHE A 65 -10.01 1.31 -12.41
C PHE A 65 -9.77 -0.04 -11.71
N ASP A 66 -10.77 -0.60 -11.03
CA ASP A 66 -10.72 -1.98 -10.53
C ASP A 66 -10.84 -3.01 -11.68
N HIS A 67 -11.19 -2.56 -12.90
CA HIS A 67 -11.36 -3.37 -14.09
C HIS A 67 -10.46 -2.87 -15.20
N GLU A 68 -9.55 -3.72 -15.67
CA GLU A 68 -8.49 -3.37 -16.63
C GLU A 68 -9.02 -2.79 -17.94
N GLU A 69 -10.06 -3.42 -18.52
CA GLU A 69 -10.67 -2.95 -19.79
C GLU A 69 -11.30 -1.57 -19.64
N MET A 70 -12.06 -1.36 -18.56
CA MET A 70 -12.71 -0.07 -18.27
C MET A 70 -11.66 1.01 -18.01
N GLY A 71 -10.69 0.71 -17.17
CA GLY A 71 -9.58 1.62 -16.84
C GLY A 71 -8.79 2.03 -18.08
N SER A 72 -8.45 1.06 -18.95
CA SER A 72 -7.73 1.31 -20.20
C SER A 72 -8.51 2.21 -21.15
N PHE A 73 -9.81 1.95 -21.32
CA PHE A 73 -10.70 2.79 -22.12
C PHE A 73 -10.73 4.23 -21.59
N ILE A 74 -10.98 4.41 -20.28
CA ILE A 74 -11.05 5.73 -19.64
C ILE A 74 -9.74 6.49 -19.79
N LEU A 75 -8.58 5.84 -19.52
CA LEU A 75 -7.26 6.48 -19.66
C LEU A 75 -7.04 7.02 -21.09
N GLY A 76 -7.48 6.28 -22.12
CA GLY A 76 -7.42 6.72 -23.51
C GLY A 76 -8.29 7.91 -23.85
N LYS A 77 -9.33 8.18 -23.03
CA LYS A 77 -10.33 9.22 -23.30
C LYS A 77 -10.25 10.43 -22.35
N LEU A 78 -9.37 10.44 -21.35
CA LEU A 78 -9.22 11.56 -20.39
C LEU A 78 -9.03 12.91 -21.06
N LYS A 79 -8.27 12.97 -22.15
CA LYS A 79 -8.06 14.21 -22.90
C LYS A 79 -9.37 14.75 -23.50
N SER A 80 -10.15 13.89 -24.14
CA SER A 80 -11.44 14.27 -24.73
C SER A 80 -12.45 14.68 -23.66
N MET A 81 -12.50 13.95 -22.55
CA MET A 81 -13.32 14.32 -21.39
C MET A 81 -12.96 15.68 -20.82
N ASN A 82 -11.65 16.01 -20.72
CA ASN A 82 -11.23 17.31 -20.23
C ASN A 82 -11.55 18.46 -21.17
N GLN A 83 -11.63 18.20 -22.46
CA GLN A 83 -12.00 19.19 -23.47
C GLN A 83 -13.52 19.41 -23.59
N SER A 84 -14.31 18.52 -23.00
CA SER A 84 -15.77 18.65 -22.98
C SER A 84 -16.24 19.71 -21.99
N ASN A 85 -17.41 20.30 -22.26
CA ASN A 85 -18.10 21.20 -21.33
C ASN A 85 -18.65 20.49 -20.10
N ASN A 86 -18.77 19.15 -20.15
CA ASN A 86 -19.28 18.32 -19.05
C ASN A 86 -18.24 18.10 -17.95
N SER A 87 -18.70 17.80 -16.75
CA SER A 87 -17.86 17.46 -15.62
C SER A 87 -17.77 15.95 -15.43
N PHE A 88 -16.55 15.41 -15.39
CA PHE A 88 -16.29 14.00 -15.19
C PHE A 88 -15.60 13.80 -13.84
N ILE A 89 -16.26 13.06 -12.97
CA ILE A 89 -15.85 12.83 -11.58
C ILE A 89 -15.52 11.36 -11.41
N PHE A 90 -14.37 11.06 -10.85
CA PHE A 90 -13.90 9.70 -10.59
C PHE A 90 -13.84 9.47 -9.08
N LEU A 91 -14.61 8.49 -8.59
CA LEU A 91 -14.60 8.02 -7.21
C LEU A 91 -13.91 6.68 -7.14
N GLU A 92 -12.65 6.67 -6.75
CA GLU A 92 -11.78 5.52 -6.85
C GLU A 92 -11.19 5.10 -5.50
N GLY A 93 -10.77 3.85 -5.41
CA GLY A 93 -9.92 3.38 -4.35
C GLY A 93 -8.51 3.98 -4.43
N LYS A 94 -7.53 3.32 -3.83
CA LYS A 94 -6.13 3.72 -3.93
C LYS A 94 -5.60 3.40 -5.34
N LEU A 95 -5.24 4.43 -6.08
CA LEU A 95 -4.70 4.31 -7.43
C LEU A 95 -3.17 4.22 -7.44
N ASN A 96 -2.64 3.55 -8.45
CA ASN A 96 -1.21 3.48 -8.69
C ASN A 96 -0.69 4.77 -9.35
N LYS A 97 0.64 4.97 -9.27
CA LYS A 97 1.29 6.18 -9.78
C LYS A 97 1.04 6.44 -11.29
N PRO A 98 1.11 5.46 -12.20
CA PRO A 98 0.82 5.69 -13.62
C PRO A 98 -0.55 6.28 -13.89
N ILE A 99 -1.59 5.81 -13.18
CA ILE A 99 -2.96 6.34 -13.33
C ILE A 99 -3.03 7.78 -12.82
N LEU A 100 -2.47 8.05 -11.63
CA LEU A 100 -2.42 9.41 -11.07
C LEU A 100 -1.68 10.39 -12.00
N ASP A 101 -0.58 9.96 -12.60
CA ASP A 101 0.19 10.77 -13.54
C ASP A 101 -0.60 11.04 -14.83
N ALA A 102 -1.43 10.09 -15.30
CA ALA A 102 -2.33 10.30 -16.44
C ALA A 102 -3.38 11.38 -16.15
N PHE A 103 -3.99 11.37 -14.96
CA PHE A 103 -4.91 12.43 -14.53
C PHE A 103 -4.22 13.79 -14.44
N LYS A 104 -3.03 13.86 -13.83
CA LYS A 104 -2.23 15.09 -13.74
C LYS A 104 -1.92 15.66 -15.14
N LYS A 105 -1.49 14.80 -16.06
CA LYS A 105 -1.18 15.18 -17.44
C LYS A 105 -2.37 15.79 -18.18
N ASN A 106 -3.58 15.39 -17.80
CA ASN A 106 -4.82 15.92 -18.35
C ASN A 106 -5.47 17.04 -17.50
N ASN A 107 -4.68 17.70 -16.63
CA ASN A 107 -5.11 18.82 -15.78
C ASN A 107 -6.33 18.51 -14.90
N ALA A 108 -6.46 17.29 -14.41
CA ALA A 108 -7.51 16.93 -13.49
C ALA A 108 -7.27 17.54 -12.10
N GLU A 109 -8.32 17.97 -11.45
CA GLU A 109 -8.30 18.30 -10.02
C GLU A 109 -8.28 17.00 -9.22
N ILE A 110 -7.20 16.77 -8.46
CA ILE A 110 -6.95 15.52 -7.76
C ILE A 110 -7.07 15.73 -6.25
N ASN A 111 -8.03 15.04 -5.65
CA ASN A 111 -8.26 15.01 -4.20
C ASN A 111 -7.93 13.59 -3.67
N ILE A 112 -6.86 13.48 -2.88
CA ILE A 112 -6.40 12.20 -2.32
C ILE A 112 -6.78 12.13 -0.84
N PHE A 113 -7.48 11.06 -0.46
CA PHE A 113 -7.93 10.77 0.89
C PHE A 113 -7.29 9.47 1.35
N GLU A 114 -6.15 9.56 2.02
CA GLU A 114 -5.49 8.41 2.61
C GLU A 114 -5.77 8.36 4.10
N LEU A 115 -6.06 7.15 4.59
CA LEU A 115 -6.09 6.93 6.03
C LEU A 115 -4.73 7.35 6.60
N PRO A 116 -4.71 8.05 7.74
CA PRO A 116 -3.44 8.33 8.39
C PRO A 116 -2.71 6.99 8.53
N LYS A 117 -1.55 6.90 7.92
CA LYS A 117 -0.67 5.75 8.13
C LYS A 117 -0.62 5.60 9.63
N SER A 118 -1.18 4.51 10.15
CA SER A 118 -1.19 4.24 11.59
C SER A 118 0.22 4.53 12.07
N GLY A 119 0.37 5.61 12.84
CA GLY A 119 1.65 6.24 13.12
C GLY A 119 2.52 5.50 14.14
N LYS A 120 2.49 4.19 14.13
CA LYS A 120 3.60 3.36 14.60
C LYS A 120 4.59 3.37 13.42
N GLU A 121 5.61 4.23 13.49
CA GLU A 121 6.79 4.06 12.62
C GLU A 121 7.14 2.58 12.62
N LYS A 122 7.07 1.95 11.43
CA LYS A 122 7.30 0.52 11.32
C LYS A 122 8.70 0.25 11.86
N PHE A 123 8.78 -0.56 12.91
CA PHE A 123 10.05 -0.85 13.54
C PHE A 123 11.04 -1.41 12.50
N ASN A 124 12.22 -0.84 12.44
CA ASN A 124 13.25 -1.31 11.52
C ASN A 124 13.94 -2.56 12.09
N THR A 125 13.44 -3.74 11.74
CA THR A 125 13.97 -5.03 12.22
C THR A 125 15.43 -5.27 11.81
N PHE A 126 15.94 -4.58 10.80
CA PHE A 126 17.35 -4.70 10.40
C PHE A 126 18.35 -4.22 11.47
N ILE A 127 17.93 -3.37 12.40
CA ILE A 127 18.81 -2.96 13.51
C ILE A 127 19.16 -4.15 14.41
N ILE A 128 18.22 -5.11 14.59
CA ILE A 128 18.48 -6.37 15.32
C ILE A 128 19.52 -7.20 14.56
N ALA A 129 19.33 -7.35 13.24
CA ALA A 129 20.23 -8.12 12.40
C ALA A 129 21.65 -7.52 12.35
N ASN A 130 21.77 -6.19 12.36
CA ASN A 130 23.06 -5.52 12.42
C ASN A 130 23.75 -5.71 13.77
N ALA A 131 23.02 -5.52 14.89
CA ALA A 131 23.53 -5.80 16.22
C ALA A 131 23.99 -7.27 16.37
N PHE A 132 23.26 -8.21 15.74
CA PHE A 132 23.68 -9.61 15.66
C PHE A 132 25.00 -9.75 14.90
N ALA A 133 25.12 -9.17 13.71
CA ALA A 133 26.32 -9.26 12.87
C ALA A 133 27.56 -8.68 13.58
N ASP A 134 27.38 -7.60 14.33
CA ASP A 134 28.42 -6.93 15.10
C ASP A 134 28.76 -7.65 16.41
N LYS A 135 28.02 -8.72 16.74
CA LYS A 135 28.13 -9.47 18.01
C LYS A 135 27.95 -8.53 19.22
N ASP A 136 26.95 -7.62 19.14
CA ASP A 136 26.65 -6.65 20.17
C ASP A 136 25.48 -7.15 21.04
N LYS A 137 25.83 -7.89 22.10
CA LYS A 137 24.86 -8.49 23.03
C LYS A 137 23.87 -7.50 23.63
N LYS A 138 24.35 -6.31 23.99
CA LYS A 138 23.52 -5.29 24.63
C LYS A 138 22.48 -4.76 23.67
N ASN A 139 22.89 -4.33 22.48
CA ASN A 139 21.99 -3.71 21.52
C ASN A 139 21.05 -4.74 20.88
N ILE A 140 21.46 -6.00 20.68
CA ILE A 140 20.54 -7.01 20.17
C ILE A 140 19.38 -7.24 21.13
N TRP A 141 19.63 -7.29 22.43
CA TRP A 141 18.59 -7.46 23.43
C TRP A 141 17.68 -6.23 23.52
N ILE A 142 18.26 -5.03 23.57
CA ILE A 142 17.49 -3.78 23.59
C ILE A 142 16.56 -3.69 22.36
N HIS A 143 17.08 -3.92 21.17
CA HIS A 143 16.30 -3.84 19.95
C HIS A 143 15.25 -4.95 19.82
N PHE A 144 15.56 -6.15 20.32
CA PHE A 144 14.59 -7.23 20.44
C PHE A 144 13.40 -6.83 21.33
N ARG A 145 13.67 -6.31 22.53
CA ARG A 145 12.60 -5.85 23.43
C ARG A 145 11.79 -4.70 22.82
N GLN A 146 12.42 -3.76 22.18
CA GLN A 146 11.73 -2.68 21.45
C GLN A 146 10.85 -3.19 20.31
N ALA A 147 11.28 -4.26 19.61
CA ALA A 147 10.47 -4.87 18.57
C ALA A 147 9.23 -5.54 19.16
N ILE A 148 9.37 -6.28 20.27
CA ILE A 148 8.25 -6.91 20.99
C ILE A 148 7.24 -5.86 21.47
N GLU A 149 7.69 -4.77 22.10
CA GLU A 149 6.83 -3.66 22.56
C GLU A 149 6.06 -3.00 21.40
N ARG A 150 6.62 -3.02 20.19
CA ARG A 150 5.97 -2.51 18.98
C ARG A 150 5.18 -3.57 18.22
N GLU A 151 4.93 -4.72 18.83
CA GLU A 151 4.12 -5.82 18.29
C GLU A 151 4.66 -6.36 16.94
N VAL A 152 5.99 -6.32 16.74
CA VAL A 152 6.63 -6.97 15.59
C VAL A 152 6.53 -8.48 15.74
N SER A 153 6.12 -9.17 14.67
CA SER A 153 5.98 -10.63 14.73
C SER A 153 7.33 -11.32 14.90
N LEU A 154 7.35 -12.41 15.67
CA LEU A 154 8.55 -13.22 15.88
C LEU A 154 9.07 -13.78 14.55
N GLU A 155 8.16 -14.11 13.63
CA GLU A 155 8.50 -14.59 12.28
C GLU A 155 9.28 -13.54 11.48
N GLU A 156 8.92 -12.26 11.60
CA GLU A 156 9.63 -11.17 10.93
C GLU A 156 11.05 -11.03 11.51
N ILE A 157 11.18 -11.07 12.84
CA ILE A 157 12.50 -10.99 13.52
C ILE A 157 13.39 -12.16 13.11
N VAL A 158 12.87 -13.40 13.18
CA VAL A 158 13.62 -14.60 12.78
C VAL A 158 13.98 -14.56 11.30
N GLY A 159 13.06 -14.12 10.45
CA GLY A 159 13.29 -13.99 9.01
C GLY A 159 14.45 -13.04 8.68
N VAL A 160 14.51 -11.88 9.33
CA VAL A 160 15.59 -10.90 9.13
C VAL A 160 16.93 -11.40 9.68
N LEU A 161 16.94 -12.07 10.83
CA LEU A 161 18.15 -12.71 11.37
C LEU A 161 18.66 -13.82 10.45
N PHE A 162 17.78 -14.69 9.99
CA PHE A 162 18.12 -15.77 9.06
C PHE A 162 18.70 -15.21 7.74
N TRP A 163 18.05 -14.19 7.19
CA TRP A 163 18.54 -13.49 6.01
C TRP A 163 19.95 -12.93 6.24
N LYS A 164 20.20 -12.27 7.37
CA LYS A 164 21.52 -11.71 7.69
C LYS A 164 22.59 -12.78 7.79
N VAL A 165 22.31 -13.86 8.50
CA VAL A 165 23.24 -15.01 8.63
C VAL A 165 23.56 -15.61 7.26
N LYS A 166 22.54 -15.78 6.41
CA LYS A 166 22.70 -16.27 5.04
C LYS A 166 23.53 -15.30 4.17
N ASP A 167 23.29 -14.01 4.28
CA ASP A 167 24.06 -12.97 3.56
C ASP A 167 25.54 -12.99 3.94
N MET A 168 25.84 -13.10 5.24
CA MET A 168 27.21 -13.21 5.75
C MET A 168 27.92 -14.46 5.21
N LEU A 169 27.22 -15.61 5.13
CA LEU A 169 27.76 -16.86 4.58
C LEU A 169 28.04 -16.75 3.07
N LEU A 170 27.07 -16.20 2.31
CA LEU A 170 27.16 -16.08 0.85
C LEU A 170 28.27 -15.10 0.44
N LYS A 171 28.38 -13.98 1.14
CA LYS A 171 29.42 -12.95 0.89
C LYS A 171 30.77 -13.31 1.48
N LYS A 172 30.88 -14.42 2.22
CA LYS A 172 32.09 -14.81 2.97
C LYS A 172 32.60 -13.72 3.92
N ASN A 173 31.66 -12.87 4.39
CA ASN A 173 31.95 -11.84 5.39
C ASN A 173 31.43 -12.29 6.75
N PHE A 174 32.23 -13.04 7.47
CA PHE A 174 31.81 -13.71 8.70
C PHE A 174 31.86 -12.81 9.94
N GLY A 175 32.46 -11.62 9.83
CA GLY A 175 32.60 -10.70 10.96
C GLY A 175 33.34 -11.33 12.13
N LYS A 176 32.68 -11.35 13.31
CA LYS A 176 33.22 -11.94 14.55
C LYS A 176 32.82 -13.42 14.76
N TYR A 177 32.29 -14.08 13.73
CA TYR A 177 31.83 -15.47 13.78
C TYR A 177 32.72 -16.40 12.95
N SER A 178 32.72 -17.70 13.31
CA SER A 178 33.22 -18.69 12.38
C SER A 178 32.14 -19.10 11.35
N PRO A 179 32.54 -19.61 10.18
CA PRO A 179 31.57 -20.14 9.19
C PRO A 179 30.68 -21.23 9.77
N GLU A 180 31.22 -22.08 10.69
CA GLU A 180 30.47 -23.15 11.35
C GLU A 180 29.42 -22.59 12.31
N GLN A 181 29.76 -21.56 13.09
CA GLN A 181 28.80 -20.90 13.96
C GLN A 181 27.63 -20.33 13.15
N LEU A 182 27.91 -19.65 12.06
CA LEU A 182 26.86 -19.10 11.20
C LEU A 182 25.97 -20.19 10.59
N LYS A 183 26.53 -21.31 10.15
CA LYS A 183 25.75 -22.47 9.66
C LYS A 183 24.82 -23.01 10.76
N ASN A 184 25.34 -23.18 11.98
CA ASN A 184 24.55 -23.62 13.11
C ASN A 184 23.43 -22.65 13.49
N TYR A 185 23.69 -21.32 13.42
CA TYR A 185 22.66 -20.32 13.66
C TYR A 185 21.59 -20.32 12.56
N ALA A 186 21.98 -20.47 11.30
CA ALA A 186 21.03 -20.61 10.22
C ALA A 186 20.13 -21.85 10.41
N ALA A 187 20.73 -23.00 10.75
CA ALA A 187 19.97 -24.21 11.05
C ALA A 187 19.00 -24.00 12.22
N ARG A 188 19.46 -23.46 13.34
CA ARG A 188 18.60 -23.22 14.52
C ARG A 188 17.47 -22.25 14.23
N LEU A 189 17.74 -21.13 13.56
CA LEU A 189 16.71 -20.14 13.21
C LEU A 189 15.62 -20.73 12.31
N SER A 190 15.94 -21.71 11.45
CA SER A 190 14.97 -22.31 10.54
C SER A 190 13.87 -23.12 11.22
N TYR A 191 14.12 -23.67 12.41
CA TYR A 191 13.14 -24.49 13.14
C TYR A 191 12.81 -24.00 14.56
N LEU A 192 13.43 -22.89 15.02
CA LEU A 192 13.30 -22.39 16.39
C LEU A 192 11.85 -22.16 16.81
N LEU A 193 11.09 -21.40 16.02
CA LEU A 193 9.69 -21.09 16.37
C LEU A 193 8.75 -22.30 16.21
N PRO A 194 8.84 -23.11 15.12
CA PRO A 194 8.06 -24.33 14.98
C PRO A 194 8.32 -25.33 16.12
N GLU A 195 9.58 -25.51 16.53
CA GLU A 195 9.96 -26.43 17.60
C GLU A 195 9.43 -25.94 18.95
N ALA A 196 9.62 -24.65 19.29
CA ALA A 196 9.11 -24.07 20.52
C ALA A 196 7.60 -24.28 20.66
N ARG A 197 6.84 -24.02 19.57
CA ARG A 197 5.38 -24.21 19.56
C ARG A 197 4.97 -25.66 19.68
N LYS A 198 5.69 -26.59 19.03
CA LYS A 198 5.42 -28.02 19.11
C LYS A 198 5.64 -28.58 20.54
N GLU A 199 6.61 -28.04 21.25
CA GLU A 199 6.95 -28.44 22.62
C GLU A 199 6.15 -27.67 23.69
N GLY A 200 5.24 -26.75 23.28
CA GLY A 200 4.47 -25.93 24.21
C GLY A 200 5.30 -24.86 24.94
N ARG A 201 6.52 -24.59 24.46
CA ARG A 201 7.38 -23.52 25.00
C ARG A 201 6.93 -22.16 24.48
N ASP A 202 7.12 -21.11 25.28
CA ASP A 202 6.91 -19.76 24.84
C ASP A 202 7.92 -19.39 23.74
N ALA A 203 7.40 -19.05 22.56
CA ALA A 203 8.21 -18.76 21.36
C ALA A 203 9.05 -17.48 21.52
N GLU A 204 8.56 -16.47 22.25
CA GLU A 204 9.30 -15.24 22.55
C GLU A 204 10.52 -15.56 23.42
N SER A 205 10.30 -16.29 24.51
CA SER A 205 11.38 -16.74 25.42
C SER A 205 12.41 -17.62 24.70
N ALA A 206 11.96 -18.50 23.79
CA ALA A 206 12.88 -19.33 23.02
C ALA A 206 13.78 -18.48 22.09
N LEU A 207 13.21 -17.46 21.44
CA LEU A 207 13.99 -16.55 20.60
C LEU A 207 14.94 -15.68 21.44
N GLU A 208 14.49 -15.16 22.57
CA GLU A 208 15.33 -14.39 23.49
C GLU A 208 16.53 -15.22 23.99
N GLN A 209 16.30 -16.46 24.41
CA GLN A 209 17.37 -17.38 24.80
C GLN A 209 18.36 -17.65 23.66
N PHE A 210 17.85 -17.82 22.44
CA PHE A 210 18.72 -17.96 21.27
C PHE A 210 19.60 -16.73 21.10
N LEU A 211 19.01 -15.52 21.12
CA LEU A 211 19.75 -14.26 20.93
C LEU A 211 20.81 -14.05 22.02
N LEU A 212 20.50 -14.37 23.28
CA LEU A 212 21.44 -14.23 24.39
C LEU A 212 22.52 -15.35 24.41
N GLY A 213 22.22 -16.50 23.83
CA GLY A 213 23.14 -17.64 23.75
C GLY A 213 24.15 -17.61 22.60
N VAL A 214 24.06 -16.62 21.72
CA VAL A 214 24.99 -16.42 20.58
C VAL A 214 26.33 -15.85 21.03
N PHE A 215 26.45 -15.35 22.27
CA PHE A 215 27.60 -14.60 22.82
C PHE A 215 28.43 -15.37 23.81
#